data_24c3d0bc7b43a74bf3cb7cca409e20a6
#
_entry.id   24c3d0bc7b43a74bf3cb7cca409e20a6
#
_cell.length_a   1.000
_cell.length_b   1.000
_cell.length_c   1.000
_cell.angle_alpha   90.00
_cell.angle_beta   90.00
_cell.angle_gamma   90.00
#
_symmetry.space_group_name_H-M   'P 1'
#
loop_
_entity.id
_entity.type
_entity.pdbx_description
1 polymer ?
#
loop_
_entity_poly.entity_id
_entity_poly.type
_entity_poly.pdbx_seq_one_letter_code
_entity_poly.pdbx_strand_id
1 'polypeptide(L)'
;MRTAILAAAVVALPLSLAAQATPAPPAPAPEGFGAPFKALPLANGPVKVGPAKGTVIVVGGGGMGPEVYKAFIDAAGGPDAIIVYVPNAGGTDTVATNAGQPWRNAGAKNVVVLFTKDRKLADTDSFTAVIKKAGGVWFEGGRQFHIVQDYGGTKTEHEFMALLERGGVVAGSSAGASILGDFMVRGAPSNNNNIMDYPGYEKAFGYLRNVGIDQHVIARQRLPDLADSIVPRYPNLLAISEDEGTAWVIRGDTARIIGRNKAFVYNGKDATDPGMPFLTLHPGDRFNMNTRHVISRAIDHTPVKLHLINSMFAKYNDPAAGGATVLVAQNGEVFIDHAFGVPQQPRYMPRTTLPQFQLGDIANVFTALCAQLPAQTGRGRGGAPPDSTAAAATGAAPAGRGRGRGGPPPSPLQQCVTRISTPIGAHQTAPADSQHVLSSVDELYRFSLGLEVRTTWRNPANRDSTVDYTRGWTVDTYKGVTRMAAYATADGKRAAFVRVPERHATIVILTNDANADARAMSEKILDQVLAARR
;
A
#
# COMPACT_ATOMS: atom_id res chain seq x y z
N MET A 1 -60.15 -36.13 43.52
CA MET A 1 -59.01 -35.30 43.06
C MET A 1 -58.71 -35.73 41.63
N ARG A 2 -59.06 -34.90 40.66
CA ARG A 2 -58.86 -35.19 39.23
C ARG A 2 -57.73 -34.30 38.75
N THR A 3 -56.61 -34.92 38.35
CA THR A 3 -55.43 -34.24 37.79
C THR A 3 -55.62 -33.99 36.29
N ALA A 4 -55.68 -32.76 35.90
CA ALA A 4 -55.72 -32.34 34.49
C ALA A 4 -54.33 -32.26 33.89
N ILE A 5 -54.11 -33.01 32.81
CA ILE A 5 -52.86 -32.98 32.01
C ILE A 5 -53.09 -31.95 30.89
N LEU A 6 -52.34 -30.86 30.89
CA LEU A 6 -52.29 -29.92 29.79
C LEU A 6 -51.31 -30.47 28.71
N ALA A 7 -51.86 -30.73 27.52
CA ALA A 7 -51.05 -31.05 26.35
C ALA A 7 -50.70 -29.74 25.63
N ALA A 8 -49.39 -29.43 25.55
CA ALA A 8 -48.90 -28.33 24.74
C ALA A 8 -48.72 -28.79 23.28
N ALA A 9 -49.46 -28.19 22.38
CA ALA A 9 -49.30 -28.40 20.94
C ALA A 9 -48.10 -27.56 20.43
N VAL A 10 -47.07 -28.24 19.96
CA VAL A 10 -45.93 -27.62 19.25
C VAL A 10 -46.37 -27.44 17.79
N VAL A 11 -46.59 -26.21 17.37
CA VAL A 11 -46.80 -25.85 15.97
C VAL A 11 -45.42 -25.74 15.30
N ALA A 12 -45.07 -26.73 14.49
CA ALA A 12 -43.91 -26.67 13.63
C ALA A 12 -44.22 -25.81 12.39
N LEU A 13 -43.65 -24.61 12.33
CA LEU A 13 -43.63 -23.79 11.12
C LEU A 13 -42.58 -24.37 10.15
N PRO A 14 -42.90 -24.56 8.86
CA PRO A 14 -41.89 -24.97 7.88
C PRO A 14 -40.89 -23.84 7.64
N LEU A 15 -39.64 -24.05 7.99
CA LEU A 15 -38.53 -23.23 7.50
C LEU A 15 -38.41 -23.47 5.99
N SER A 16 -38.87 -22.53 5.19
CA SER A 16 -38.50 -22.46 3.78
C SER A 16 -37.03 -22.05 3.69
N LEU A 17 -36.15 -23.01 3.41
CA LEU A 17 -34.80 -22.73 2.93
C LEU A 17 -34.95 -22.02 1.58
N ALA A 18 -34.83 -20.70 1.57
CA ALA A 18 -34.60 -19.98 0.34
C ALA A 18 -33.20 -20.42 -0.14
N ALA A 19 -33.16 -21.24 -1.18
CA ALA A 19 -31.92 -21.57 -1.88
C ALA A 19 -31.28 -20.25 -2.32
N GLN A 20 -30.15 -19.91 -1.73
CA GLN A 20 -29.33 -18.80 -2.22
C GLN A 20 -28.92 -19.18 -3.65
N ALA A 21 -29.40 -18.41 -4.61
CA ALA A 21 -29.04 -18.59 -6.00
C ALA A 21 -27.51 -18.53 -6.08
N THR A 22 -26.89 -19.58 -6.56
CA THR A 22 -25.44 -19.59 -6.88
C THR A 22 -25.19 -18.42 -7.82
N PRO A 23 -24.21 -17.54 -7.51
CA PRO A 23 -23.86 -16.46 -8.42
C PRO A 23 -23.63 -17.02 -9.82
N ALA A 24 -24.18 -16.37 -10.84
CA ALA A 24 -23.93 -16.76 -12.21
C ALA A 24 -22.41 -16.83 -12.44
N PRO A 25 -21.90 -17.83 -13.20
CA PRO A 25 -20.51 -17.89 -13.54
C PRO A 25 -20.11 -16.59 -14.26
N PRO A 26 -18.91 -16.03 -13.97
CA PRO A 26 -18.46 -14.83 -14.64
C PRO A 26 -18.39 -15.04 -16.16
N ALA A 27 -18.60 -13.97 -16.92
CA ALA A 27 -18.47 -13.99 -18.35
C ALA A 27 -17.07 -14.50 -18.76
N PRO A 28 -16.94 -15.29 -19.83
CA PRO A 28 -15.64 -15.73 -20.32
C PRO A 28 -14.79 -14.52 -20.70
N ALA A 29 -13.47 -14.64 -20.53
CA ALA A 29 -12.55 -13.63 -20.98
C ALA A 29 -12.63 -13.41 -22.49
N PRO A 30 -12.38 -12.19 -23.00
CA PRO A 30 -12.34 -11.91 -24.44
C PRO A 30 -11.34 -12.78 -25.18
N GLU A 31 -11.54 -12.93 -26.50
CA GLU A 31 -10.61 -13.64 -27.38
C GLU A 31 -9.19 -13.10 -27.19
N GLY A 32 -8.21 -14.01 -27.16
CA GLY A 32 -6.81 -13.69 -26.89
C GLY A 32 -6.43 -13.60 -25.41
N PHE A 33 -7.39 -13.34 -24.51
CA PHE A 33 -7.16 -13.25 -23.05
C PHE A 33 -7.55 -14.54 -22.30
N GLY A 34 -8.34 -15.41 -22.89
CA GLY A 34 -8.79 -16.67 -22.30
C GLY A 34 -7.77 -17.82 -22.30
N ALA A 35 -6.66 -17.67 -23.02
CA ALA A 35 -5.62 -18.70 -23.05
C ALA A 35 -4.74 -18.63 -21.80
N PRO A 36 -4.24 -19.78 -21.28
CA PRO A 36 -3.30 -19.79 -20.17
C PRO A 36 -2.06 -18.93 -20.46
N PHE A 37 -1.58 -18.22 -19.44
CA PHE A 37 -0.37 -17.43 -19.56
C PHE A 37 0.86 -18.33 -19.72
N LYS A 38 1.78 -17.91 -20.59
CA LYS A 38 3.08 -18.55 -20.78
C LYS A 38 4.18 -17.49 -20.67
N ALA A 39 4.99 -17.58 -19.61
CA ALA A 39 6.15 -16.72 -19.47
C ALA A 39 7.16 -16.95 -20.61
N LEU A 40 7.75 -15.88 -21.11
CA LEU A 40 8.76 -15.95 -22.16
C LEU A 40 10.03 -16.65 -21.66
N PRO A 41 10.64 -17.52 -22.46
CA PRO A 41 11.90 -18.16 -22.10
C PRO A 41 13.03 -17.12 -22.06
N LEU A 42 13.94 -17.24 -21.07
CA LEU A 42 15.14 -16.41 -20.97
C LEU A 42 16.33 -16.97 -21.76
N ALA A 43 16.16 -18.11 -22.44
CA ALA A 43 17.25 -18.86 -23.07
C ALA A 43 18.00 -18.09 -24.17
N ASN A 44 17.40 -17.09 -24.79
CA ASN A 44 17.96 -16.33 -25.92
C ASN A 44 18.45 -14.92 -25.53
N GLY A 45 18.78 -14.71 -24.24
CA GLY A 45 19.20 -13.42 -23.73
C GLY A 45 18.08 -12.65 -22.99
N PRO A 46 18.35 -11.44 -22.51
CA PRO A 46 17.38 -10.69 -21.74
C PRO A 46 16.17 -10.32 -22.59
N VAL A 47 14.98 -10.59 -22.06
CA VAL A 47 13.71 -10.14 -22.65
C VAL A 47 13.66 -8.62 -22.59
N LYS A 48 13.32 -7.96 -23.69
CA LYS A 48 13.01 -6.52 -23.65
C LYS A 48 11.68 -6.34 -22.90
N VAL A 49 11.78 -5.90 -21.66
CA VAL A 49 10.66 -5.77 -20.73
C VAL A 49 9.90 -4.47 -20.94
N GLY A 50 10.61 -3.37 -20.94
CA GLY A 50 10.00 -2.04 -21.05
C GLY A 50 9.72 -1.62 -22.49
N PRO A 51 8.98 -0.52 -22.67
CA PRO A 51 8.57 -0.04 -23.99
C PRO A 51 9.79 0.45 -24.79
N ALA A 52 9.78 0.20 -26.11
CA ALA A 52 10.82 0.70 -27.01
C ALA A 52 10.83 2.24 -27.06
N LYS A 53 9.68 2.85 -26.90
CA LYS A 53 9.44 4.30 -26.79
C LYS A 53 8.42 4.54 -25.67
N GLY A 54 8.24 5.81 -25.29
CA GLY A 54 7.26 6.17 -24.28
C GLY A 54 7.66 5.79 -22.86
N THR A 55 6.69 5.86 -21.96
CA THR A 55 6.87 5.65 -20.53
C THR A 55 5.75 4.79 -19.98
N VAL A 56 6.07 3.83 -19.11
CA VAL A 56 5.08 3.14 -18.29
C VAL A 56 5.26 3.55 -16.84
N ILE A 57 4.15 3.93 -16.15
CA ILE A 57 4.19 4.29 -14.74
C ILE A 57 3.24 3.37 -13.97
N VAL A 58 3.82 2.56 -13.09
CA VAL A 58 3.13 1.56 -12.27
C VAL A 58 3.01 2.09 -10.85
N VAL A 59 1.78 2.23 -10.32
CA VAL A 59 1.54 2.86 -9.01
C VAL A 59 0.82 1.92 -8.06
N GLY A 60 1.34 1.77 -6.85
CA GLY A 60 0.86 0.81 -5.84
C GLY A 60 -0.51 1.09 -5.23
N GLY A 61 -1.18 2.17 -5.65
CA GLY A 61 -2.47 2.56 -5.10
C GLY A 61 -2.36 3.53 -3.92
N GLY A 62 -3.48 3.71 -3.21
CA GLY A 62 -3.56 4.68 -2.12
C GLY A 62 -3.42 6.14 -2.59
N GLY A 63 -3.13 7.05 -1.67
CA GLY A 63 -2.90 8.45 -1.99
C GLY A 63 -1.56 8.66 -2.70
N MET A 64 -1.56 9.27 -3.87
CA MET A 64 -0.36 9.62 -4.62
C MET A 64 0.23 10.95 -4.16
N GLY A 65 1.56 11.05 -4.11
CA GLY A 65 2.28 12.30 -3.91
C GLY A 65 2.34 13.17 -5.18
N PRO A 66 2.64 14.47 -5.05
CA PRO A 66 2.74 15.39 -6.19
C PRO A 66 3.79 14.96 -7.22
N GLU A 67 4.83 14.23 -6.79
CA GLU A 67 5.88 13.70 -7.66
C GLU A 67 5.35 12.67 -8.66
N VAL A 68 4.34 11.87 -8.29
CA VAL A 68 3.72 10.87 -9.18
C VAL A 68 2.86 11.57 -10.23
N TYR A 69 2.03 12.54 -9.81
CA TYR A 69 1.24 13.37 -10.73
C TYR A 69 2.15 14.10 -11.72
N LYS A 70 3.21 14.73 -11.22
CA LYS A 70 4.17 15.44 -12.04
C LYS A 70 4.85 14.53 -13.06
N ALA A 71 5.31 13.36 -12.63
CA ALA A 71 5.99 12.40 -13.52
C ALA A 71 5.10 11.96 -14.68
N PHE A 72 3.80 11.75 -14.42
CA PHE A 72 2.85 11.37 -15.46
C PHE A 72 2.54 12.55 -16.39
N ILE A 73 2.24 13.74 -15.87
CA ILE A 73 1.93 14.94 -16.66
C ILE A 73 3.12 15.31 -17.56
N ASP A 74 4.35 15.30 -17.02
CA ASP A 74 5.56 15.57 -17.80
C ASP A 74 5.75 14.53 -18.92
N ALA A 75 5.54 13.25 -18.61
CA ALA A 75 5.66 12.16 -19.59
C ALA A 75 4.57 12.20 -20.66
N ALA A 76 3.40 12.77 -20.36
CA ALA A 76 2.31 12.99 -21.31
C ALA A 76 2.58 14.16 -22.28
N GLY A 77 3.62 14.99 -22.02
CA GLY A 77 3.94 16.16 -22.83
C GLY A 77 3.60 17.49 -22.15
N GLY A 78 3.35 17.46 -20.85
CA GLY A 78 3.09 18.63 -20.03
C GLY A 78 1.60 18.90 -19.74
N PRO A 79 1.28 20.02 -19.07
CA PRO A 79 -0.07 20.30 -18.58
C PRO A 79 -1.11 20.51 -19.68
N ASP A 80 -0.69 20.84 -20.89
CA ASP A 80 -1.57 21.07 -22.05
C ASP A 80 -1.86 19.77 -22.85
N ALA A 81 -1.18 18.68 -22.54
CA ALA A 81 -1.40 17.39 -23.18
C ALA A 81 -2.80 16.84 -22.87
N ILE A 82 -3.39 16.12 -23.82
CA ILE A 82 -4.62 15.38 -23.58
C ILE A 82 -4.29 14.14 -22.77
N ILE A 83 -4.91 14.03 -21.60
CA ILE A 83 -4.86 12.86 -20.72
C ILE A 83 -6.18 12.11 -20.82
N VAL A 84 -6.12 10.85 -21.21
CA VAL A 84 -7.26 9.93 -21.22
C VAL A 84 -7.31 9.20 -19.88
N TYR A 85 -8.40 9.40 -19.14
CA TYR A 85 -8.66 8.75 -17.85
C TYR A 85 -9.65 7.59 -18.02
N VAL A 86 -9.26 6.40 -17.62
CA VAL A 86 -10.01 5.15 -17.82
C VAL A 86 -10.45 4.59 -16.47
N PRO A 87 -11.74 4.75 -16.06
CA PRO A 87 -12.26 4.32 -14.76
C PRO A 87 -12.85 2.90 -14.74
N ASN A 88 -12.74 2.13 -15.80
CA ASN A 88 -13.45 0.84 -15.99
C ASN A 88 -13.19 -0.19 -14.89
N ALA A 89 -12.02 -0.17 -14.25
CA ALA A 89 -11.72 -1.05 -13.12
C ALA A 89 -12.72 -0.93 -11.96
N GLY A 90 -13.41 0.20 -11.83
CA GLY A 90 -14.43 0.41 -10.80
C GLY A 90 -15.67 -0.49 -10.93
N GLY A 91 -15.90 -1.07 -12.10
CA GLY A 91 -16.98 -2.05 -12.35
C GLY A 91 -18.41 -1.46 -12.33
N THR A 92 -18.56 -0.15 -12.13
CA THR A 92 -19.86 0.54 -12.13
C THR A 92 -20.37 0.77 -13.56
N ASP A 93 -21.69 0.96 -13.70
CA ASP A 93 -22.30 1.25 -15.02
C ASP A 93 -22.24 2.75 -15.36
N THR A 94 -21.86 3.56 -14.41
CA THR A 94 -21.76 5.02 -14.55
C THR A 94 -20.43 5.52 -14.03
N VAL A 95 -19.99 6.62 -14.59
CA VAL A 95 -18.75 7.28 -14.16
C VAL A 95 -19.08 8.37 -13.13
N ALA A 96 -18.27 8.48 -12.09
CA ALA A 96 -18.41 9.53 -11.10
C ALA A 96 -18.28 10.93 -11.77
N THR A 97 -19.09 11.88 -11.35
CA THR A 97 -19.12 13.25 -11.92
C THR A 97 -17.79 13.99 -11.76
N ASN A 98 -17.00 13.61 -10.77
CA ASN A 98 -15.67 14.16 -10.48
C ASN A 98 -14.51 13.29 -11.03
N ALA A 99 -14.79 12.33 -11.92
CA ALA A 99 -13.77 11.48 -12.53
C ALA A 99 -12.67 12.33 -13.19
N GLY A 100 -11.42 11.97 -12.94
CA GLY A 100 -10.24 12.71 -13.40
C GLY A 100 -9.97 14.02 -12.67
N GLN A 101 -10.75 14.40 -11.63
CA GLN A 101 -10.53 15.63 -10.87
C GLN A 101 -9.15 15.71 -10.21
N PRO A 102 -8.59 14.63 -9.64
CA PRO A 102 -7.23 14.67 -9.08
C PRO A 102 -6.17 15.14 -10.09
N TRP A 103 -6.30 14.74 -11.36
CA TRP A 103 -5.41 15.18 -12.45
C TRP A 103 -5.55 16.66 -12.76
N ARG A 104 -6.78 17.17 -12.80
CA ARG A 104 -7.05 18.61 -12.97
C ARG A 104 -6.49 19.42 -11.80
N ASN A 105 -6.65 18.93 -10.59
CA ASN A 105 -6.09 19.57 -9.38
C ASN A 105 -4.56 19.57 -9.40
N ALA A 106 -3.94 18.58 -10.03
CA ALA A 106 -2.48 18.48 -10.21
C ALA A 106 -1.95 19.34 -11.38
N GLY A 107 -2.83 20.05 -12.08
CA GLY A 107 -2.47 21.00 -13.13
C GLY A 107 -2.68 20.53 -14.57
N ALA A 108 -3.21 19.32 -14.80
CA ALA A 108 -3.56 18.88 -16.15
C ALA A 108 -4.80 19.63 -16.66
N LYS A 109 -4.69 20.29 -17.82
CA LYS A 109 -5.77 21.13 -18.37
C LYS A 109 -6.79 20.33 -19.20
N ASN A 110 -6.35 19.26 -19.88
CA ASN A 110 -7.14 18.51 -20.84
C ASN A 110 -7.29 17.05 -20.38
N VAL A 111 -8.20 16.79 -19.42
CA VAL A 111 -8.50 15.45 -18.93
C VAL A 111 -9.82 14.97 -19.52
N VAL A 112 -9.76 13.91 -20.34
CA VAL A 112 -10.92 13.29 -21.00
C VAL A 112 -11.18 11.94 -20.35
N VAL A 113 -12.40 11.73 -19.88
CA VAL A 113 -12.84 10.45 -19.34
C VAL A 113 -13.27 9.56 -20.51
N LEU A 114 -12.62 8.42 -20.66
CA LEU A 114 -12.94 7.41 -21.67
C LEU A 114 -13.57 6.21 -20.97
N PHE A 115 -14.87 5.99 -21.20
CA PHE A 115 -15.60 4.93 -20.53
C PHE A 115 -16.66 4.34 -21.44
N THR A 116 -16.67 3.03 -21.57
CA THR A 116 -17.78 2.23 -22.07
C THR A 116 -17.63 0.79 -21.59
N LYS A 117 -18.74 0.08 -21.43
CA LYS A 117 -18.80 -1.38 -21.27
C LYS A 117 -19.29 -2.06 -22.56
N ASP A 118 -19.72 -1.27 -23.53
CA ASP A 118 -20.10 -1.79 -24.86
C ASP A 118 -18.84 -2.01 -25.71
N ARG A 119 -18.45 -3.27 -25.85
CA ARG A 119 -17.27 -3.67 -26.64
C ARG A 119 -17.40 -3.29 -28.12
N LYS A 120 -18.62 -3.23 -28.67
CA LYS A 120 -18.84 -2.79 -30.05
C LYS A 120 -18.47 -1.33 -30.21
N LEU A 121 -18.88 -0.49 -29.22
CA LEU A 121 -18.49 0.92 -29.18
C LEU A 121 -16.98 1.07 -28.97
N ALA A 122 -16.38 0.30 -28.05
CA ALA A 122 -14.94 0.29 -27.80
C ALA A 122 -14.11 -0.10 -29.04
N ASP A 123 -14.71 -0.77 -29.99
CA ASP A 123 -14.06 -1.23 -31.23
C ASP A 123 -14.25 -0.26 -32.42
N THR A 124 -14.76 0.97 -32.16
CA THR A 124 -14.96 1.99 -33.21
C THR A 124 -13.86 3.03 -33.26
N ASP A 125 -13.61 3.56 -34.48
CA ASP A 125 -12.65 4.65 -34.67
C ASP A 125 -13.10 5.96 -34.01
N SER A 126 -14.40 6.20 -33.90
CA SER A 126 -14.96 7.38 -33.24
C SER A 126 -14.66 7.37 -31.73
N PHE A 127 -14.81 6.24 -31.07
CA PHE A 127 -14.51 6.10 -29.65
C PHE A 127 -13.00 6.25 -29.37
N THR A 128 -12.16 5.67 -30.19
CA THR A 128 -10.70 5.71 -30.02
C THR A 128 -10.04 7.00 -30.49
N ALA A 129 -10.76 7.87 -31.20
CA ALA A 129 -10.21 9.09 -31.83
C ALA A 129 -9.46 10.01 -30.84
N VAL A 130 -9.90 10.08 -29.59
CA VAL A 130 -9.23 10.88 -28.56
C VAL A 130 -7.88 10.28 -28.14
N ILE A 131 -7.75 8.95 -28.14
CA ILE A 131 -6.50 8.25 -27.77
C ILE A 131 -5.41 8.57 -28.80
N LYS A 132 -5.77 8.65 -30.08
CA LYS A 132 -4.84 8.99 -31.19
C LYS A 132 -4.17 10.35 -31.01
N LYS A 133 -4.82 11.28 -30.28
CA LYS A 133 -4.34 12.64 -30.00
C LYS A 133 -3.76 12.80 -28.60
N ALA A 134 -3.96 11.81 -27.72
CA ALA A 134 -3.54 11.88 -26.33
C ALA A 134 -2.03 11.72 -26.18
N GLY A 135 -1.49 12.39 -25.16
CA GLY A 135 -0.13 12.21 -24.68
C GLY A 135 -0.02 11.14 -23.59
N GLY A 136 -1.11 10.89 -22.85
CA GLY A 136 -1.12 9.91 -21.77
C GLY A 136 -2.46 9.21 -21.56
N VAL A 137 -2.38 7.97 -21.07
CA VAL A 137 -3.52 7.17 -20.61
C VAL A 137 -3.29 6.76 -19.16
N TRP A 138 -4.31 6.95 -18.33
CA TRP A 138 -4.33 6.58 -16.92
C TRP A 138 -5.44 5.56 -16.65
N PHE A 139 -5.06 4.38 -16.16
CA PHE A 139 -5.98 3.36 -15.66
C PHE A 139 -6.21 3.52 -14.16
N GLU A 140 -7.48 3.69 -13.75
CA GLU A 140 -7.85 3.86 -12.35
C GLU A 140 -7.91 2.51 -11.62
N GLY A 141 -7.94 2.59 -10.28
CA GLY A 141 -8.05 1.43 -9.40
C GLY A 141 -9.45 0.79 -9.40
N GLY A 142 -9.52 -0.45 -8.90
CA GLY A 142 -10.72 -1.26 -8.78
C GLY A 142 -10.41 -2.74 -8.98
N ARG A 143 -10.97 -3.36 -10.02
CA ARG A 143 -10.71 -4.74 -10.41
C ARG A 143 -10.23 -4.79 -11.87
N GLN A 144 -9.02 -5.27 -12.07
CA GLN A 144 -8.33 -5.27 -13.37
C GLN A 144 -9.03 -6.10 -14.44
N PHE A 145 -9.74 -7.16 -14.06
CA PHE A 145 -10.48 -7.98 -15.02
C PHE A 145 -11.58 -7.20 -15.77
N HIS A 146 -12.17 -6.17 -15.18
CA HIS A 146 -13.15 -5.32 -15.86
C HIS A 146 -12.51 -4.58 -17.04
N ILE A 147 -11.27 -4.12 -16.91
CA ILE A 147 -10.57 -3.44 -18.00
C ILE A 147 -10.38 -4.41 -19.19
N VAL A 148 -10.02 -5.67 -18.90
CA VAL A 148 -9.89 -6.70 -19.93
C VAL A 148 -11.25 -7.05 -20.56
N GLN A 149 -12.30 -7.20 -19.73
CA GLN A 149 -13.65 -7.48 -20.24
C GLN A 149 -14.15 -6.41 -21.19
N ASP A 150 -13.91 -5.15 -20.85
CA ASP A 150 -14.45 -4.03 -21.61
C ASP A 150 -13.61 -3.72 -22.86
N TYR A 151 -12.27 -3.80 -22.78
CA TYR A 151 -11.39 -3.33 -23.84
C TYR A 151 -10.47 -4.38 -24.45
N GLY A 152 -10.24 -5.52 -23.80
CA GLY A 152 -9.30 -6.53 -24.30
C GLY A 152 -9.65 -7.03 -25.72
N GLY A 153 -8.72 -6.96 -26.66
CA GLY A 153 -8.89 -7.34 -28.05
C GLY A 153 -9.68 -6.36 -28.91
N THR A 154 -9.98 -5.15 -28.40
CA THR A 154 -10.66 -4.09 -29.17
C THR A 154 -9.67 -3.08 -29.74
N LYS A 155 -10.13 -2.24 -30.66
CA LYS A 155 -9.34 -1.08 -31.17
C LYS A 155 -8.86 -0.17 -30.02
N THR A 156 -9.65 -0.06 -28.94
CA THR A 156 -9.28 0.76 -27.78
C THR A 156 -7.99 0.25 -27.12
N GLU A 157 -7.87 -1.05 -26.89
CA GLU A 157 -6.63 -1.63 -26.36
C GLU A 157 -5.45 -1.39 -27.31
N HIS A 158 -5.66 -1.62 -28.61
CA HIS A 158 -4.64 -1.40 -29.63
C HIS A 158 -4.17 0.06 -29.65
N GLU A 159 -5.08 1.03 -29.54
CA GLU A 159 -4.72 2.44 -29.52
C GLU A 159 -4.00 2.86 -28.23
N PHE A 160 -4.26 2.21 -27.10
CA PHE A 160 -3.45 2.41 -25.89
C PHE A 160 -2.01 1.96 -26.11
N MET A 161 -1.80 0.79 -26.77
CA MET A 161 -0.46 0.33 -27.13
C MET A 161 0.20 1.27 -28.14
N ALA A 162 -0.52 1.68 -29.18
CA ALA A 162 -0.04 2.60 -30.19
C ALA A 162 0.37 3.97 -29.60
N LEU A 163 -0.35 4.45 -28.53
CA LEU A 163 0.03 5.65 -27.79
C LEU A 163 1.42 5.48 -27.15
N LEU A 164 1.67 4.36 -26.52
CA LEU A 164 2.97 4.06 -25.92
C LEU A 164 4.08 3.98 -26.99
N GLU A 165 3.83 3.30 -28.10
CA GLU A 165 4.77 3.13 -29.21
C GLU A 165 5.16 4.44 -29.90
N ARG A 166 4.26 5.45 -29.94
CA ARG A 166 4.59 6.78 -30.47
C ARG A 166 5.24 7.72 -29.45
N GLY A 167 5.52 7.23 -28.21
CA GLY A 167 6.28 7.97 -27.19
C GLY A 167 5.44 8.55 -26.07
N GLY A 168 4.14 8.29 -26.00
CA GLY A 168 3.27 8.73 -24.92
C GLY A 168 3.49 7.95 -23.60
N VAL A 169 2.66 8.20 -22.61
CA VAL A 169 2.71 7.52 -21.32
C VAL A 169 1.45 6.69 -21.08
N VAL A 170 1.65 5.44 -20.67
CA VAL A 170 0.59 4.57 -20.15
C VAL A 170 0.87 4.31 -18.67
N ALA A 171 -0.11 4.58 -17.84
CA ALA A 171 0.06 4.48 -16.40
C ALA A 171 -1.21 3.99 -15.71
N GLY A 172 -1.06 3.51 -14.47
CA GLY A 172 -2.20 3.09 -13.70
C GLY A 172 -1.88 2.86 -12.23
N SER A 173 -2.93 2.89 -11.42
CA SER A 173 -2.86 2.74 -9.97
C SER A 173 -3.66 1.52 -9.52
N SER A 174 -3.12 0.76 -8.54
CA SER A 174 -3.81 -0.42 -8.00
C SER A 174 -4.14 -1.44 -9.10
N ALA A 175 -5.42 -1.74 -9.36
CA ALA A 175 -5.85 -2.60 -10.48
C ALA A 175 -5.33 -2.08 -11.83
N GLY A 176 -5.29 -0.74 -12.01
CA GLY A 176 -4.70 -0.10 -13.17
C GLY A 176 -3.18 -0.32 -13.29
N ALA A 177 -2.47 -0.59 -12.19
CA ALA A 177 -1.07 -0.99 -12.22
C ALA A 177 -0.92 -2.43 -12.68
N SER A 178 -1.72 -3.34 -12.12
CA SER A 178 -1.65 -4.78 -12.46
C SER A 178 -1.93 -5.06 -13.95
N ILE A 179 -2.78 -4.24 -14.61
CA ILE A 179 -3.08 -4.41 -16.03
C ILE A 179 -1.89 -4.04 -16.95
N LEU A 180 -0.88 -3.33 -16.45
CA LEU A 180 0.27 -2.88 -17.23
C LEU A 180 1.29 -4.00 -17.50
N GLY A 181 1.28 -5.04 -16.69
CA GLY A 181 2.12 -6.23 -16.90
C GLY A 181 1.63 -7.13 -18.01
N ASP A 182 2.28 -8.26 -18.15
CA ASP A 182 1.92 -9.33 -19.06
C ASP A 182 1.05 -10.38 -18.36
N PHE A 183 1.43 -10.74 -17.12
CA PHE A 183 0.64 -11.60 -16.24
C PHE A 183 -0.26 -10.74 -15.34
N MET A 184 -1.56 -11.04 -15.38
CA MET A 184 -2.57 -10.30 -14.60
C MET A 184 -2.69 -10.87 -13.18
N VAL A 185 -1.84 -10.40 -12.29
CA VAL A 185 -1.91 -10.75 -10.87
C VAL A 185 -3.29 -10.36 -10.31
N ARG A 186 -3.95 -11.27 -9.56
CA ARG A 186 -5.29 -11.09 -8.98
C ARG A 186 -6.39 -10.80 -10.01
N GLY A 187 -6.27 -11.40 -11.20
CA GLY A 187 -7.18 -11.19 -12.32
C GLY A 187 -8.55 -11.86 -12.19
N ALA A 188 -8.80 -12.65 -11.16
CA ALA A 188 -10.05 -13.39 -10.98
C ALA A 188 -11.30 -12.50 -11.03
N PRO A 189 -12.30 -12.82 -11.86
CA PRO A 189 -13.57 -12.08 -11.98
C PRO A 189 -14.53 -12.44 -10.86
N SER A 190 -14.03 -12.59 -9.65
CA SER A 190 -14.76 -12.88 -8.42
C SER A 190 -14.51 -11.79 -7.39
N ASN A 191 -15.28 -11.79 -6.31
CA ASN A 191 -15.06 -10.85 -5.22
C ASN A 191 -13.86 -11.20 -4.32
N ASN A 192 -13.10 -12.26 -4.64
CA ASN A 192 -11.89 -12.60 -3.93
C ASN A 192 -10.67 -11.87 -4.51
N ASN A 193 -9.61 -11.74 -3.69
CA ASN A 193 -8.32 -11.17 -4.07
C ASN A 193 -7.22 -12.25 -4.13
N ASN A 194 -7.56 -13.48 -4.46
CA ASN A 194 -6.57 -14.54 -4.62
C ASN A 194 -5.47 -14.10 -5.59
N ILE A 195 -4.23 -14.41 -5.25
CA ILE A 195 -3.05 -13.94 -6.00
C ILE A 195 -3.06 -14.47 -7.43
N MET A 196 -3.48 -15.67 -7.60
CA MET A 196 -3.49 -16.44 -8.82
C MET A 196 -4.83 -17.17 -8.93
N ASP A 197 -5.18 -17.57 -10.14
CA ASP A 197 -6.17 -18.58 -10.44
C ASP A 197 -7.58 -18.10 -10.71
N TYR A 198 -7.69 -17.62 -11.92
CA TYR A 198 -8.89 -17.91 -12.67
C TYR A 198 -8.48 -18.19 -14.11
N PRO A 199 -8.57 -19.44 -14.60
CA PRO A 199 -8.30 -19.76 -15.99
C PRO A 199 -9.06 -18.81 -16.92
N GLY A 200 -8.35 -18.20 -17.85
CA GLY A 200 -8.92 -17.23 -18.74
C GLY A 200 -8.79 -15.75 -18.33
N TYR A 201 -8.21 -15.47 -17.16
CA TYR A 201 -7.92 -14.10 -16.69
C TYR A 201 -6.48 -13.97 -16.20
N GLU A 202 -5.55 -14.67 -16.84
CA GLU A 202 -4.12 -14.62 -16.52
C GLU A 202 -3.35 -13.59 -17.35
N LYS A 203 -3.91 -13.13 -18.49
CA LYS A 203 -3.25 -12.16 -19.36
C LYS A 203 -3.71 -10.73 -19.05
N ALA A 204 -2.74 -9.84 -18.96
CA ALA A 204 -2.92 -8.39 -18.92
C ALA A 204 -2.59 -7.76 -20.29
N PHE A 205 -2.47 -6.45 -20.39
CA PHE A 205 -2.25 -5.77 -21.67
C PHE A 205 -0.79 -5.80 -22.17
N GLY A 206 0.17 -6.16 -21.30
CA GLY A 206 1.54 -6.41 -21.72
C GLY A 206 2.35 -5.19 -22.14
N TYR A 207 2.05 -4.00 -21.60
CA TYR A 207 2.91 -2.82 -21.80
C TYR A 207 4.31 -3.03 -21.22
N LEU A 208 4.41 -3.85 -20.17
CA LEU A 208 5.64 -4.41 -19.63
C LEU A 208 5.65 -5.92 -19.93
N ARG A 209 6.48 -6.34 -20.86
CA ARG A 209 6.52 -7.72 -21.33
C ARG A 209 7.18 -8.64 -20.29
N ASN A 210 6.58 -9.80 -20.10
CA ASN A 210 7.07 -10.83 -19.17
C ASN A 210 7.21 -10.33 -17.73
N VAL A 211 6.25 -9.51 -17.28
CA VAL A 211 6.18 -8.94 -15.92
C VAL A 211 4.85 -9.27 -15.28
N GLY A 212 4.90 -9.68 -14.02
CA GLY A 212 3.75 -9.75 -13.12
C GLY A 212 3.87 -8.67 -12.04
N ILE A 213 2.78 -7.91 -11.81
CA ILE A 213 2.77 -6.74 -10.93
C ILE A 213 1.74 -6.94 -9.82
N ASP A 214 2.17 -6.88 -8.55
CA ASP A 214 1.26 -6.78 -7.40
C ASP A 214 1.39 -5.41 -6.73
N GLN A 215 0.34 -4.97 -6.05
CA GLN A 215 0.21 -3.62 -5.52
C GLN A 215 -0.41 -3.61 -4.11
N HIS A 216 -0.28 -2.48 -3.38
CA HIS A 216 -0.67 -2.35 -1.97
C HIS A 216 0.01 -3.39 -1.07
N VAL A 217 1.22 -3.80 -1.38
CA VAL A 217 1.79 -5.06 -0.84
C VAL A 217 2.12 -4.99 0.64
N ILE A 218 2.49 -3.83 1.17
CA ILE A 218 2.63 -3.63 2.62
C ILE A 218 1.25 -3.33 3.23
N ALA A 219 0.52 -2.36 2.67
CA ALA A 219 -0.76 -1.93 3.22
C ALA A 219 -1.80 -3.06 3.31
N ARG A 220 -1.72 -4.07 2.43
CA ARG A 220 -2.65 -5.21 2.39
C ARG A 220 -1.98 -6.55 2.72
N GLN A 221 -0.77 -6.54 3.28
CA GLN A 221 -0.07 -7.75 3.73
C GLN A 221 0.15 -8.79 2.61
N ARG A 222 0.61 -8.35 1.44
CA ARG A 222 0.74 -9.17 0.24
C ARG A 222 2.19 -9.50 -0.15
N LEU A 223 3.17 -9.06 0.64
CA LEU A 223 4.59 -9.26 0.32
C LEU A 223 4.98 -10.72 0.02
N PRO A 224 4.41 -11.75 0.71
CA PRO A 224 4.75 -13.15 0.38
C PRO A 224 4.16 -13.63 -0.94
N ASP A 225 3.07 -13.04 -1.37
CA ASP A 225 2.18 -13.67 -2.37
C ASP A 225 2.87 -13.95 -3.72
N LEU A 226 3.66 -13.00 -4.23
CA LEU A 226 4.40 -13.22 -5.48
C LEU A 226 5.49 -14.29 -5.33
N ALA A 227 6.18 -14.30 -4.18
CA ALA A 227 7.24 -15.28 -3.90
C ALA A 227 6.70 -16.69 -3.77
N ASP A 228 5.55 -16.85 -3.10
CA ASP A 228 4.98 -18.15 -2.76
C ASP A 228 4.15 -18.76 -3.91
N SER A 229 3.65 -17.92 -4.82
CA SER A 229 2.72 -18.36 -5.84
C SER A 229 3.23 -18.15 -7.28
N ILE A 230 3.57 -16.91 -7.64
CA ILE A 230 3.86 -16.53 -9.04
C ILE A 230 5.26 -16.95 -9.45
N VAL A 231 6.26 -16.66 -8.63
CA VAL A 231 7.67 -16.97 -8.94
C VAL A 231 7.92 -18.47 -9.09
N PRO A 232 7.40 -19.34 -8.23
CA PRO A 232 7.56 -20.79 -8.42
C PRO A 232 6.89 -21.31 -9.70
N ARG A 233 5.74 -20.75 -10.07
CA ARG A 233 4.99 -21.18 -11.25
C ARG A 233 5.57 -20.64 -12.56
N TYR A 234 6.06 -19.41 -12.52
CA TYR A 234 6.61 -18.70 -13.68
C TYR A 234 8.01 -18.13 -13.39
N PRO A 235 9.03 -18.96 -13.22
CA PRO A 235 10.37 -18.52 -12.76
C PRO A 235 11.05 -17.53 -13.73
N ASN A 236 10.64 -17.52 -14.99
CA ASN A 236 11.15 -16.58 -16.00
C ASN A 236 10.42 -15.23 -16.00
N LEU A 237 9.23 -15.17 -15.42
CA LEU A 237 8.47 -13.91 -15.29
C LEU A 237 9.20 -12.99 -14.32
N LEU A 238 9.39 -11.71 -14.67
CA LEU A 238 9.86 -10.71 -13.71
C LEU A 238 8.70 -10.36 -12.76
N ALA A 239 8.84 -10.69 -11.50
CA ALA A 239 7.85 -10.39 -10.49
C ALA A 239 8.27 -9.14 -9.71
N ILE A 240 7.45 -8.09 -9.81
CA ILE A 240 7.65 -6.82 -9.11
C ILE A 240 6.41 -6.44 -8.33
N SER A 241 6.60 -5.62 -7.31
CA SER A 241 5.49 -5.02 -6.59
C SER A 241 5.86 -3.65 -6.01
N GLU A 242 4.86 -2.92 -5.60
CA GLU A 242 5.03 -1.64 -4.91
C GLU A 242 3.94 -1.42 -3.87
N ASP A 243 4.26 -0.62 -2.88
CA ASP A 243 3.28 -0.22 -1.87
C ASP A 243 2.62 1.11 -2.20
N GLU A 244 1.59 1.45 -1.42
CA GLU A 244 0.79 2.66 -1.62
C GLU A 244 1.63 3.94 -1.69
N GLY A 245 1.30 4.81 -2.64
CA GLY A 245 1.99 6.08 -2.86
C GLY A 245 3.40 5.94 -3.42
N THR A 246 3.76 4.77 -3.95
CA THR A 246 5.05 4.47 -4.59
C THR A 246 4.82 4.08 -6.04
N ALA A 247 5.73 4.47 -6.92
CA ALA A 247 5.63 4.17 -8.33
C ALA A 247 6.97 3.79 -8.98
N TRP A 248 6.88 2.90 -9.96
CA TRP A 248 7.91 2.62 -10.96
C TRP A 248 7.70 3.53 -12.16
N VAL A 249 8.69 4.32 -12.53
CA VAL A 249 8.72 5.08 -13.80
C VAL A 249 9.69 4.39 -14.74
N ILE A 250 9.15 3.75 -15.78
CA ILE A 250 9.89 2.83 -16.66
C ILE A 250 10.00 3.41 -18.05
N ARG A 251 11.24 3.55 -18.53
CA ARG A 251 11.57 3.96 -19.90
C ARG A 251 12.61 3.01 -20.47
N GLY A 252 12.29 2.35 -21.57
CA GLY A 252 13.15 1.30 -22.12
C GLY A 252 13.39 0.20 -21.09
N ASP A 253 14.64 -0.07 -20.79
CA ASP A 253 15.06 -1.09 -19.81
C ASP A 253 15.24 -0.54 -18.39
N THR A 254 15.11 0.77 -18.20
CA THR A 254 15.41 1.42 -16.91
C THR A 254 14.14 1.83 -16.19
N ALA A 255 14.00 1.37 -14.96
CA ALA A 255 13.00 1.82 -14.00
C ALA A 255 13.65 2.74 -12.97
N ARG A 256 12.92 3.80 -12.57
CA ARG A 256 13.23 4.64 -11.41
C ARG A 256 12.08 4.58 -10.44
N ILE A 257 12.37 4.39 -9.17
CA ILE A 257 11.37 4.41 -8.10
C ILE A 257 11.14 5.85 -7.66
N ILE A 258 9.86 6.23 -7.52
CA ILE A 258 9.44 7.52 -6.95
C ILE A 258 8.32 7.30 -5.92
N GLY A 259 8.04 8.30 -5.12
CA GLY A 259 6.99 8.24 -4.10
C GLY A 259 7.54 8.15 -2.69
N ARG A 260 6.73 7.63 -1.77
CA ARG A 260 7.02 7.69 -0.32
C ARG A 260 7.32 6.36 0.35
N ASN A 261 6.93 5.23 -0.27
CA ASN A 261 7.14 3.89 0.27
C ASN A 261 8.14 3.11 -0.58
N LYS A 262 8.03 1.81 -0.63
CA LYS A 262 9.00 0.88 -1.22
C LYS A 262 8.43 0.15 -2.42
N ALA A 263 9.32 -0.29 -3.29
CA ALA A 263 9.06 -1.23 -4.35
C ALA A 263 9.91 -2.50 -4.14
N PHE A 264 9.51 -3.61 -4.74
CA PHE A 264 10.12 -4.91 -4.47
C PHE A 264 10.33 -5.71 -5.76
N VAL A 265 11.45 -6.43 -5.82
CA VAL A 265 11.79 -7.36 -6.90
C VAL A 265 11.97 -8.75 -6.30
N TYR A 266 11.23 -9.75 -6.78
CA TYR A 266 11.21 -11.09 -6.18
C TYR A 266 12.19 -12.06 -6.83
N ASN A 267 12.50 -11.89 -8.09
CA ASN A 267 13.44 -12.75 -8.82
C ASN A 267 14.46 -11.91 -9.59
N GLY A 268 14.99 -10.88 -8.94
CA GLY A 268 16.13 -10.11 -9.38
C GLY A 268 17.41 -10.97 -9.44
N LYS A 269 18.50 -10.37 -9.90
CA LYS A 269 19.82 -10.99 -9.95
C LYS A 269 20.75 -10.51 -8.84
N ASP A 270 20.39 -9.43 -8.18
CA ASP A 270 21.07 -8.98 -6.97
C ASP A 270 20.64 -9.78 -5.75
N ALA A 271 21.44 -9.71 -4.69
CA ALA A 271 21.10 -10.34 -3.42
C ALA A 271 19.77 -9.80 -2.89
N THR A 272 18.92 -10.71 -2.41
CA THR A 272 17.70 -10.33 -1.71
C THR A 272 18.01 -9.73 -0.34
N ASP A 273 17.06 -9.02 0.22
CA ASP A 273 17.19 -8.52 1.60
C ASP A 273 17.39 -9.69 2.58
N PRO A 274 18.18 -9.51 3.64
CA PRO A 274 18.45 -10.59 4.59
C PRO A 274 17.18 -11.26 5.13
N GLY A 275 17.04 -12.56 4.87
CA GLY A 275 15.89 -13.35 5.29
C GLY A 275 14.61 -13.14 4.51
N MET A 276 14.62 -12.34 3.43
CA MET A 276 13.45 -12.06 2.58
C MET A 276 13.59 -12.71 1.20
N PRO A 277 12.48 -13.05 0.53
CA PRO A 277 12.51 -13.60 -0.83
C PRO A 277 12.51 -12.53 -1.91
N PHE A 278 12.78 -11.27 -1.56
CA PHE A 278 12.76 -10.12 -2.45
C PHE A 278 13.91 -9.15 -2.13
N LEU A 279 14.18 -8.30 -3.10
CA LEU A 279 15.05 -7.13 -2.97
C LEU A 279 14.17 -5.89 -2.84
N THR A 280 14.41 -5.06 -1.82
CA THR A 280 13.72 -3.77 -1.65
C THR A 280 14.41 -2.67 -2.45
N LEU A 281 13.60 -1.87 -3.14
CA LEU A 281 13.98 -0.65 -3.81
C LEU A 281 13.28 0.56 -3.16
N HIS A 282 13.99 1.67 -3.07
CA HIS A 282 13.52 2.90 -2.44
C HIS A 282 13.37 4.04 -3.44
N PRO A 283 12.60 5.09 -3.12
CA PRO A 283 12.50 6.26 -3.98
C PRO A 283 13.86 6.81 -4.38
N GLY A 284 14.06 7.00 -5.68
CA GLY A 284 15.32 7.41 -6.29
C GLY A 284 16.19 6.27 -6.82
N ASP A 285 16.02 5.04 -6.34
CA ASP A 285 16.74 3.88 -6.87
C ASP A 285 16.40 3.65 -8.35
N ARG A 286 17.37 3.11 -9.08
CA ARG A 286 17.23 2.74 -10.48
C ARG A 286 17.51 1.27 -10.66
N PHE A 287 16.68 0.61 -11.45
CA PHE A 287 16.73 -0.83 -11.70
C PHE A 287 16.65 -1.12 -13.20
N ASN A 288 17.44 -2.06 -13.67
CA ASN A 288 17.37 -2.54 -15.05
C ASN A 288 16.39 -3.71 -15.15
N MET A 289 15.29 -3.48 -15.84
CA MET A 289 14.20 -4.44 -15.99
C MET A 289 14.60 -5.68 -16.81
N ASN A 290 15.52 -5.52 -17.77
CA ASN A 290 15.96 -6.60 -18.66
C ASN A 290 16.99 -7.49 -17.97
N THR A 291 18.06 -6.90 -17.42
CA THR A 291 19.13 -7.63 -16.73
C THR A 291 18.79 -8.01 -15.31
N ARG A 292 17.75 -7.37 -14.73
CA ARG A 292 17.24 -7.58 -13.37
C ARG A 292 18.24 -7.21 -12.28
N HIS A 293 19.07 -6.19 -12.54
CA HIS A 293 20.05 -5.64 -11.60
C HIS A 293 19.73 -4.21 -11.20
N VAL A 294 20.11 -3.87 -9.97
CA VAL A 294 20.15 -2.47 -9.51
C VAL A 294 21.21 -1.72 -10.30
N ILE A 295 20.82 -0.62 -10.94
CA ILE A 295 21.74 0.27 -11.66
C ILE A 295 22.43 1.21 -10.67
N SER A 296 21.64 1.82 -9.78
CA SER A 296 22.13 2.73 -8.75
C SER A 296 21.14 2.82 -7.58
N ARG A 297 21.69 3.05 -6.42
CA ARG A 297 20.93 3.44 -5.23
C ARG A 297 20.93 4.97 -5.13
N ALA A 298 19.80 5.54 -4.74
CA ALA A 298 19.65 6.99 -4.56
C ALA A 298 20.46 7.52 -3.39
N ILE A 299 20.63 6.67 -2.38
CA ILE A 299 21.40 6.96 -1.18
C ILE A 299 22.55 5.97 -1.17
N ASP A 300 23.76 6.49 -1.07
CA ASP A 300 24.92 5.66 -0.80
C ASP A 300 24.75 5.10 0.61
N HIS A 301 24.37 3.83 0.69
CA HIS A 301 24.16 3.09 1.94
C HIS A 301 25.48 2.78 2.64
N THR A 302 26.34 3.76 2.76
CA THR A 302 27.53 3.65 3.60
C THR A 302 27.08 3.63 5.06
N PRO A 303 27.42 2.63 5.78
CA PRO A 303 26.46 1.78 6.43
C PRO A 303 26.20 2.24 7.86
N VAL A 304 24.98 2.45 8.16
CA VAL A 304 24.52 2.03 9.49
C VAL A 304 25.00 0.58 9.61
N LYS A 305 25.89 0.31 10.56
CA LYS A 305 26.46 -1.05 10.69
C LYS A 305 25.38 -2.01 11.18
N LEU A 306 24.55 -2.48 10.25
CA LEU A 306 23.36 -3.31 10.51
C LEU A 306 23.70 -4.52 11.37
N HIS A 307 24.90 -5.12 11.17
CA HIS A 307 25.36 -6.23 11.98
C HIS A 307 25.51 -5.86 13.46
N LEU A 308 25.91 -4.62 13.79
CA LEU A 308 26.00 -4.16 15.19
C LEU A 308 24.61 -3.97 15.79
N ILE A 309 23.66 -3.46 14.99
CA ILE A 309 22.29 -3.32 15.46
C ILE A 309 21.67 -4.72 15.66
N ASN A 310 21.80 -5.61 14.69
CA ASN A 310 21.28 -6.97 14.80
C ASN A 310 21.88 -7.70 16.00
N SER A 311 23.18 -7.51 16.32
CA SER A 311 23.81 -8.14 17.47
C SER A 311 23.22 -7.69 18.82
N MET A 312 22.67 -6.48 18.91
CA MET A 312 22.01 -6.00 20.13
C MET A 312 20.71 -6.75 20.43
N PHE A 313 20.09 -7.34 19.41
CA PHE A 313 18.85 -8.10 19.51
C PHE A 313 19.07 -9.62 19.44
N ALA A 314 20.32 -10.09 19.32
CA ALA A 314 20.64 -11.51 19.16
C ALA A 314 20.14 -12.39 20.31
N LYS A 315 20.00 -11.84 21.54
CA LYS A 315 19.43 -12.56 22.68
C LYS A 315 18.00 -13.05 22.44
N TYR A 316 17.24 -12.37 21.62
CA TYR A 316 15.86 -12.74 21.28
C TYR A 316 15.76 -13.88 20.25
N ASN A 317 16.89 -14.41 19.78
CA ASN A 317 16.91 -15.69 19.06
C ASN A 317 16.55 -16.86 19.98
N ASP A 318 16.65 -16.67 21.30
CA ASP A 318 16.10 -17.59 22.30
C ASP A 318 14.61 -17.24 22.53
N PRO A 319 13.68 -18.18 22.27
CA PRO A 319 12.25 -17.94 22.50
C PRO A 319 11.89 -17.57 23.95
N ALA A 320 12.72 -17.98 24.93
CA ALA A 320 12.52 -17.66 26.34
C ALA A 320 12.87 -16.21 26.70
N ALA A 321 13.62 -15.51 25.85
CA ALA A 321 14.06 -14.15 26.10
C ALA A 321 13.00 -13.07 25.76
N GLY A 322 11.79 -13.47 25.37
CA GLY A 322 10.77 -12.56 24.88
C GLY A 322 11.01 -12.18 23.43
N GLY A 323 10.56 -10.98 23.04
CA GLY A 323 10.70 -10.48 21.67
C GLY A 323 10.84 -8.98 21.59
N ALA A 324 11.38 -8.51 20.47
CA ALA A 324 11.48 -7.10 20.16
C ALA A 324 11.17 -6.84 18.68
N THR A 325 10.59 -5.68 18.39
CA THR A 325 10.48 -5.16 17.03
C THR A 325 11.26 -3.86 16.94
N VAL A 326 11.98 -3.69 15.85
CA VAL A 326 12.88 -2.56 15.65
C VAL A 326 12.67 -1.99 14.26
N LEU A 327 12.51 -0.68 14.20
CA LEU A 327 12.56 0.07 12.93
C LEU A 327 13.58 1.19 13.05
N VAL A 328 14.46 1.29 12.06
CA VAL A 328 15.44 2.37 11.92
C VAL A 328 15.32 2.94 10.52
N ALA A 329 15.02 4.22 10.45
CA ALA A 329 14.86 4.92 9.16
C ALA A 329 15.59 6.26 9.18
N GLN A 330 16.07 6.69 8.00
CA GLN A 330 16.64 8.01 7.78
C GLN A 330 16.36 8.45 6.34
N ASN A 331 16.04 9.73 6.12
CA ASN A 331 15.76 10.31 4.80
C ASN A 331 14.69 9.55 3.99
N GLY A 332 13.67 8.99 4.68
CA GLY A 332 12.63 8.19 4.05
C GLY A 332 13.01 6.74 3.76
N GLU A 333 14.26 6.36 4.02
CA GLU A 333 14.75 5.00 3.88
C GLU A 333 14.68 4.24 5.20
N VAL A 334 14.19 3.01 5.16
CA VAL A 334 14.16 2.11 6.30
C VAL A 334 15.32 1.12 6.20
N PHE A 335 16.30 1.25 7.08
CA PHE A 335 17.48 0.38 7.15
C PHE A 335 17.18 -0.93 7.85
N ILE A 336 16.41 -0.86 8.92
CA ILE A 336 15.95 -2.01 9.69
C ILE A 336 14.48 -1.85 9.95
N ASP A 337 13.78 -2.92 9.82
CA ASP A 337 12.43 -3.12 10.22
C ASP A 337 12.28 -4.62 10.42
N HIS A 338 12.57 -5.08 11.63
CA HIS A 338 12.73 -6.50 11.95
C HIS A 338 12.10 -6.86 13.30
N ALA A 339 11.55 -8.07 13.36
CA ALA A 339 11.06 -8.67 14.59
C ALA A 339 12.01 -9.78 15.02
N PHE A 340 12.42 -9.75 16.28
CA PHE A 340 13.28 -10.71 16.93
C PHE A 340 12.50 -11.46 18.01
N GLY A 341 12.61 -12.77 18.09
CA GLY A 341 12.03 -13.59 19.17
C GLY A 341 10.51 -13.57 19.32
N VAL A 342 9.79 -12.96 18.38
CA VAL A 342 8.31 -12.95 18.39
C VAL A 342 7.81 -14.32 17.94
N PRO A 343 6.70 -14.87 18.51
CA PRO A 343 6.17 -16.18 18.12
C PRO A 343 6.08 -16.30 16.60
N GLN A 344 6.54 -17.45 16.08
CA GLN A 344 6.73 -17.73 14.67
C GLN A 344 5.60 -17.17 13.81
N GLN A 345 5.87 -16.02 13.24
CA GLN A 345 5.09 -15.50 12.13
C GLN A 345 5.57 -16.20 10.86
N PRO A 346 4.71 -16.45 9.88
CA PRO A 346 5.15 -16.95 8.59
C PRO A 346 6.33 -16.11 8.07
N ARG A 347 7.32 -16.79 7.53
CA ARG A 347 8.65 -16.26 7.17
C ARG A 347 8.65 -14.95 6.38
N TYR A 348 7.52 -14.60 5.78
CA TYR A 348 7.35 -13.47 4.88
C TYR A 348 6.15 -12.58 5.24
N MET A 349 5.66 -12.64 6.47
CA MET A 349 4.59 -11.72 6.83
C MET A 349 5.04 -10.29 6.73
N PRO A 350 4.22 -9.41 6.10
CA PRO A 350 4.45 -7.98 6.14
C PRO A 350 4.48 -7.52 7.59
N ARG A 351 5.35 -6.62 7.89
CA ARG A 351 5.58 -6.08 9.22
C ARG A 351 4.40 -5.34 9.81
N THR A 352 3.40 -5.03 9.00
CA THR A 352 2.08 -4.54 9.45
C THR A 352 1.29 -5.56 10.25
N THR A 353 1.73 -6.85 10.27
CA THR A 353 1.22 -7.90 11.16
C THR A 353 2.12 -8.17 12.34
N LEU A 354 3.18 -7.39 12.54
CA LEU A 354 3.96 -7.46 13.76
C LEU A 354 3.04 -7.26 14.95
N PRO A 355 3.27 -7.96 16.05
CA PRO A 355 2.43 -7.86 17.23
C PRO A 355 2.30 -6.40 17.63
N GLN A 356 1.08 -5.98 17.82
CA GLN A 356 0.82 -4.65 18.34
C GLN A 356 1.26 -4.61 19.80
N PHE A 357 1.97 -3.55 20.14
CA PHE A 357 2.41 -3.29 21.50
C PHE A 357 1.58 -2.18 22.11
N GLN A 358 1.26 -2.32 23.39
CA GLN A 358 0.77 -1.18 24.16
C GLN A 358 1.89 -0.15 24.28
N LEU A 359 1.61 1.08 23.88
CA LEU A 359 2.64 2.11 23.78
C LEU A 359 3.07 2.70 25.14
N GLY A 360 2.30 2.45 26.22
CA GLY A 360 2.57 3.08 27.52
C GLY A 360 2.72 4.60 27.37
N ASP A 361 3.75 5.18 27.96
CA ASP A 361 4.00 6.63 27.93
C ASP A 361 4.25 7.21 26.53
N ILE A 362 4.60 6.38 25.54
CA ILE A 362 4.69 6.83 24.13
C ILE A 362 3.31 7.32 23.62
N ALA A 363 2.20 6.82 24.18
CA ALA A 363 0.87 7.30 23.83
C ALA A 363 0.67 8.80 24.13
N ASN A 364 1.46 9.38 25.04
CA ASN A 364 1.40 10.80 25.37
C ASN A 364 1.72 11.69 24.15
N VAL A 365 2.50 11.20 23.20
CA VAL A 365 2.79 11.91 21.94
C VAL A 365 1.51 12.13 21.14
N PHE A 366 0.64 11.11 21.08
CA PHE A 366 -0.65 11.19 20.38
C PHE A 366 -1.63 12.08 21.14
N THR A 367 -1.79 11.87 22.45
CA THR A 367 -2.76 12.61 23.26
C THR A 367 -2.42 14.09 23.35
N ALA A 368 -1.12 14.43 23.46
CA ALA A 368 -0.65 15.81 23.49
C ALA A 368 -0.89 16.53 22.14
N LEU A 369 -0.75 15.83 21.02
CA LEU A 369 -1.09 16.37 19.71
C LEU A 369 -2.61 16.59 19.59
N CYS A 370 -3.40 15.61 20.01
CA CYS A 370 -4.86 15.69 19.96
C CYS A 370 -5.44 16.84 20.79
N ALA A 371 -4.88 17.10 21.95
CA ALA A 371 -5.31 18.19 22.81
C ALA A 371 -5.19 19.57 22.14
N GLN A 372 -4.35 19.70 21.12
CA GLN A 372 -4.13 20.93 20.37
C GLN A 372 -4.98 21.03 19.10
N LEU A 373 -5.57 19.91 18.66
CA LEU A 373 -6.41 19.92 17.47
C LEU A 373 -7.81 20.42 17.86
N PRO A 374 -8.43 21.34 17.08
CA PRO A 374 -9.75 21.84 17.37
C PRO A 374 -10.77 20.71 17.45
N ALA A 375 -11.68 20.77 18.43
CA ALA A 375 -12.76 19.81 18.56
C ALA A 375 -13.57 19.73 17.24
N GLN A 376 -13.92 18.53 16.79
CA GLN A 376 -14.88 18.38 15.69
C GLN A 376 -16.26 18.79 16.22
N THR A 377 -16.69 20.00 15.89
CA THR A 377 -18.10 20.37 16.07
C THR A 377 -18.92 19.54 15.09
N GLY A 378 -19.68 18.60 15.64
CA GLY A 378 -20.48 17.67 14.83
C GLY A 378 -21.55 18.38 14.00
N ARG A 379 -21.23 18.63 12.75
CA ARG A 379 -22.17 18.73 11.63
C ARG A 379 -21.60 17.96 10.47
N GLY A 380 -21.71 16.64 10.55
CA GLY A 380 -21.46 15.73 9.42
C GLY A 380 -22.55 15.89 8.37
N ARG A 381 -22.26 16.58 7.28
CA ARG A 381 -22.88 16.23 5.99
C ARG A 381 -22.22 14.93 5.55
N GLY A 382 -23.05 13.93 5.22
CA GLY A 382 -22.63 12.62 4.80
C GLY A 382 -21.59 12.67 3.66
N GLY A 383 -20.35 12.42 4.02
CA GLY A 383 -19.37 11.93 3.09
C GLY A 383 -19.50 10.42 3.09
N ALA A 384 -19.51 9.81 1.91
CA ALA A 384 -19.49 8.38 1.75
C ALA A 384 -18.37 7.77 2.59
N PRO A 385 -18.59 6.60 3.23
CA PRO A 385 -17.53 5.96 3.99
C PRO A 385 -16.36 5.65 3.07
N PRO A 386 -15.11 5.80 3.54
CA PRO A 386 -13.96 5.34 2.81
C PRO A 386 -14.15 3.84 2.56
N ASP A 387 -13.80 3.45 1.36
CA ASP A 387 -13.91 2.14 0.75
C ASP A 387 -13.91 0.98 1.76
N SER A 388 -15.07 0.31 1.90
CA SER A 388 -15.29 -0.79 2.85
C SER A 388 -14.59 -2.10 2.48
N THR A 389 -13.59 -2.06 1.59
CA THR A 389 -12.83 -3.23 1.16
C THR A 389 -11.73 -3.67 2.13
N ALA A 390 -11.43 -2.85 3.16
CA ALA A 390 -10.40 -3.20 4.16
C ALA A 390 -10.91 -4.13 5.29
N ALA A 391 -12.22 -4.34 5.44
CA ALA A 391 -12.80 -5.10 6.55
C ALA A 391 -13.02 -6.61 6.28
N ALA A 392 -12.70 -7.10 5.09
CA ALA A 392 -13.00 -8.48 4.71
C ALA A 392 -11.85 -9.50 4.97
N ALA A 393 -10.77 -9.10 5.61
CA ALA A 393 -9.63 -9.99 5.88
C ALA A 393 -9.64 -10.68 7.26
N THR A 394 -10.60 -10.38 8.11
CA THR A 394 -10.82 -11.13 9.35
C THR A 394 -12.11 -11.93 9.19
N GLY A 395 -12.01 -13.27 9.19
CA GLY A 395 -13.09 -14.22 8.94
C GLY A 395 -14.33 -14.13 9.87
N ALA A 396 -14.94 -12.97 9.98
CA ALA A 396 -16.22 -12.74 10.61
C ALA A 396 -17.30 -12.68 9.53
N ALA A 397 -18.26 -13.57 9.60
CA ALA A 397 -19.42 -13.64 8.75
C ALA A 397 -20.17 -12.29 8.65
N PRO A 398 -20.76 -11.95 7.49
CA PRO A 398 -21.53 -10.73 7.37
C PRO A 398 -22.79 -10.82 8.22
N ALA A 399 -22.82 -10.10 9.31
CA ALA A 399 -24.04 -9.88 10.09
C ALA A 399 -25.03 -9.08 9.25
N GLY A 400 -26.25 -9.59 9.15
CA GLY A 400 -27.33 -9.03 8.37
C GLY A 400 -27.64 -7.57 8.71
N ARG A 401 -28.20 -6.85 7.74
CA ARG A 401 -28.76 -5.51 7.88
C ARG A 401 -29.86 -5.48 8.97
N GLY A 402 -29.45 -5.47 10.23
CA GLY A 402 -30.26 -5.05 11.34
C GLY A 402 -29.95 -3.57 11.58
N ARG A 403 -30.99 -2.75 11.77
CA ARG A 403 -30.84 -1.42 12.36
C ARG A 403 -30.15 -1.61 13.70
N GLY A 404 -28.81 -1.54 13.70
CA GLY A 404 -27.97 -1.75 14.85
C GLY A 404 -28.26 -0.65 15.87
N ARG A 405 -28.58 -1.06 17.07
CA ARG A 405 -28.43 -0.23 18.27
C ARG A 405 -27.03 0.36 18.23
N GLY A 406 -26.93 1.67 18.12
CA GLY A 406 -25.66 2.37 18.13
C GLY A 406 -24.86 1.91 19.34
N GLY A 407 -23.67 1.41 19.10
CA GLY A 407 -22.70 1.16 20.17
C GLY A 407 -22.44 2.46 20.95
N PRO A 408 -21.84 2.38 22.11
CA PRO A 408 -21.47 3.60 22.85
C PRO A 408 -20.62 4.50 21.97
N PRO A 409 -20.79 5.83 22.05
CA PRO A 409 -19.99 6.75 21.24
C PRO A 409 -18.50 6.50 21.51
N PRO A 410 -17.64 6.60 20.48
CA PRO A 410 -16.21 6.38 20.65
C PRO A 410 -15.62 7.33 21.69
N SER A 411 -14.72 6.83 22.54
CA SER A 411 -14.07 7.63 23.57
C SER A 411 -13.30 8.81 22.95
N PRO A 412 -13.01 9.89 23.71
CA PRO A 412 -12.16 10.98 23.24
C PRO A 412 -10.82 10.51 22.69
N LEU A 413 -10.20 9.50 23.30
CA LEU A 413 -8.97 8.88 22.84
C LEU A 413 -9.16 8.17 21.49
N GLN A 414 -10.25 7.40 21.32
CA GLN A 414 -10.57 6.75 20.04
C GLN A 414 -10.77 7.75 18.91
N GLN A 415 -11.53 8.81 19.16
CA GLN A 415 -11.74 9.88 18.17
C GLN A 415 -10.42 10.55 17.79
N CYS A 416 -9.59 10.82 18.79
CA CYS A 416 -8.28 11.41 18.63
C CYS A 416 -7.34 10.56 17.78
N VAL A 417 -7.12 9.31 18.21
CA VAL A 417 -6.20 8.38 17.52
C VAL A 417 -6.64 8.19 16.06
N THR A 418 -7.92 7.96 15.81
CA THR A 418 -8.46 7.82 14.44
C THR A 418 -8.21 9.08 13.61
N ARG A 419 -8.39 10.26 14.19
CA ARG A 419 -8.18 11.53 13.51
C ARG A 419 -6.75 11.76 13.08
N ILE A 420 -5.78 11.29 13.87
CA ILE A 420 -4.35 11.43 13.58
C ILE A 420 -3.89 10.32 12.64
N SER A 421 -4.29 9.08 12.90
CA SER A 421 -3.76 7.90 12.22
C SER A 421 -4.31 7.74 10.80
N THR A 422 -5.60 8.00 10.57
CA THR A 422 -6.22 7.82 9.26
C THR A 422 -5.54 8.62 8.13
N PRO A 423 -5.27 9.94 8.29
CA PRO A 423 -4.65 10.73 7.22
C PRO A 423 -3.24 10.30 6.83
N ILE A 424 -2.52 9.60 7.71
CA ILE A 424 -1.15 9.14 7.49
C ILE A 424 -1.08 7.66 7.11
N GLY A 425 -2.23 7.00 6.93
CA GLY A 425 -2.29 5.58 6.61
C GLY A 425 -1.89 4.65 7.76
N ALA A 426 -1.91 5.12 9.01
CA ALA A 426 -1.64 4.33 10.21
C ALA A 426 -2.93 3.67 10.72
N HIS A 427 -3.44 2.69 9.99
CA HIS A 427 -4.77 2.12 10.23
C HIS A 427 -4.85 1.11 11.37
N GLN A 428 -3.70 0.62 11.84
CA GLN A 428 -3.61 -0.36 12.92
C GLN A 428 -3.31 0.30 14.28
N THR A 429 -2.99 1.59 14.30
CA THR A 429 -2.89 2.35 15.55
C THR A 429 -4.28 2.58 16.09
N ALA A 430 -4.60 1.91 17.18
CA ALA A 430 -5.93 1.91 17.77
C ALA A 430 -5.87 1.97 19.31
N PRO A 431 -6.86 2.56 19.96
CA PRO A 431 -7.00 2.40 21.40
C PRO A 431 -7.32 0.96 21.76
N ALA A 432 -6.59 0.39 22.71
CA ALA A 432 -6.93 -0.89 23.32
C ALA A 432 -8.13 -0.74 24.27
N ASP A 433 -8.17 0.39 24.96
CA ASP A 433 -9.23 0.80 25.89
C ASP A 433 -9.28 2.34 26.00
N SER A 434 -9.88 2.86 27.08
CA SER A 434 -10.00 4.32 27.29
C SER A 434 -8.65 5.02 27.61
N GLN A 435 -7.60 4.28 27.92
CA GLN A 435 -6.32 4.81 28.39
C GLN A 435 -5.12 4.31 27.57
N HIS A 436 -5.23 3.19 26.89
CA HIS A 436 -4.11 2.55 26.21
C HIS A 436 -4.23 2.61 24.70
N VAL A 437 -3.12 2.83 24.03
CA VAL A 437 -2.98 2.80 22.57
C VAL A 437 -2.12 1.63 22.17
N LEU A 438 -2.59 0.85 21.19
CA LEU A 438 -1.82 -0.19 20.51
C LEU A 438 -1.24 0.36 19.22
N SER A 439 -0.01 0.01 18.90
CA SER A 439 0.62 0.35 17.63
C SER A 439 1.77 -0.61 17.30
N SER A 440 2.30 -0.52 16.09
CA SER A 440 3.48 -1.22 15.61
C SER A 440 4.61 -0.23 15.27
N VAL A 441 5.80 -0.74 15.01
CA VAL A 441 6.94 0.10 14.60
C VAL A 441 6.66 0.83 13.29
N ASP A 442 5.99 0.19 12.34
CA ASP A 442 5.59 0.80 11.06
C ASP A 442 4.61 1.94 11.23
N GLU A 443 3.61 1.75 12.10
CA GLU A 443 2.60 2.76 12.37
C GLU A 443 3.21 4.00 13.04
N LEU A 444 4.12 3.80 13.99
CA LEU A 444 4.87 4.88 14.61
C LEU A 444 5.79 5.59 13.62
N TYR A 445 6.38 4.85 12.69
CA TYR A 445 7.15 5.46 11.61
C TYR A 445 6.26 6.30 10.68
N ARG A 446 5.09 5.81 10.28
CA ARG A 446 4.09 6.60 9.52
C ARG A 446 3.69 7.87 10.26
N PHE A 447 3.49 7.78 11.56
CA PHE A 447 3.25 8.94 12.42
C PHE A 447 4.42 9.93 12.38
N SER A 448 5.66 9.44 12.47
CA SER A 448 6.86 10.26 12.34
C SER A 448 6.92 11.01 11.00
N LEU A 449 6.65 10.32 9.89
CA LEU A 449 6.59 10.94 8.56
C LEU A 449 5.48 12.00 8.48
N GLY A 450 4.32 11.74 9.09
CA GLY A 450 3.22 12.70 9.18
C GLY A 450 3.62 13.98 9.91
N LEU A 451 4.45 13.88 10.96
CA LEU A 451 4.99 15.06 11.67
C LEU A 451 5.93 15.90 10.78
N GLU A 452 6.62 15.30 9.83
CA GLU A 452 7.48 16.03 8.88
C GLU A 452 6.65 16.86 7.89
N VAL A 453 5.54 16.32 7.42
CA VAL A 453 4.67 16.98 6.43
C VAL A 453 3.82 18.10 7.04
N ARG A 454 3.61 18.14 8.35
CA ARG A 454 2.90 19.15 9.18
C ARG A 454 1.54 19.65 8.67
N THR A 455 1.21 19.49 7.41
CA THR A 455 -0.03 19.96 6.78
C THR A 455 -1.18 18.97 6.92
N THR A 456 -0.90 17.71 7.20
CA THR A 456 -1.86 16.61 7.19
C THR A 456 -2.92 16.74 8.30
N TRP A 457 -2.57 17.37 9.43
CA TRP A 457 -3.46 17.54 10.58
C TRP A 457 -3.98 18.97 10.76
N ARG A 458 -3.59 19.92 9.90
CA ARG A 458 -4.11 21.28 9.95
C ARG A 458 -5.60 21.29 9.60
N ASN A 459 -6.39 21.97 10.43
CA ASN A 459 -7.76 22.28 10.07
C ASN A 459 -7.75 23.28 8.90
N PRO A 460 -8.33 22.95 7.73
CA PRO A 460 -8.40 23.87 6.60
C PRO A 460 -9.10 25.20 6.93
N ALA A 461 -9.97 25.20 7.94
CA ALA A 461 -10.72 26.38 8.39
C ALA A 461 -9.95 27.28 9.39
N ASN A 462 -8.82 26.82 9.92
CA ASN A 462 -8.07 27.56 10.94
C ASN A 462 -6.57 27.58 10.62
N ARG A 463 -6.19 28.40 9.65
CA ARG A 463 -4.80 28.53 9.17
C ARG A 463 -3.83 29.13 10.17
N ASP A 464 -4.34 29.79 11.23
CA ASP A 464 -3.53 30.55 12.18
C ASP A 464 -3.21 29.80 13.49
N SER A 465 -3.71 28.56 13.70
CA SER A 465 -3.36 27.77 14.88
C SER A 465 -1.99 27.10 14.72
N THR A 466 -1.01 27.58 15.43
CA THR A 466 0.30 26.90 15.56
C THR A 466 0.13 25.68 16.46
N VAL A 467 0.19 24.49 15.88
CA VAL A 467 0.27 23.23 16.61
C VAL A 467 1.72 23.01 17.03
N ASP A 468 1.96 22.86 18.33
CA ASP A 468 3.27 22.53 18.87
C ASP A 468 3.49 21.01 18.80
N TYR A 469 4.23 20.57 17.80
CA TYR A 469 4.53 19.16 17.55
C TYR A 469 5.57 18.57 18.51
N THR A 470 6.13 19.36 19.42
CA THR A 470 7.09 18.88 20.43
C THR A 470 6.39 18.41 21.71
N ARG A 471 5.12 18.72 21.90
CA ARG A 471 4.37 18.29 23.08
C ARG A 471 4.23 16.77 23.13
N GLY A 472 4.40 16.22 24.32
CA GLY A 472 4.41 14.77 24.57
C GLY A 472 5.75 14.10 24.32
N TRP A 473 6.74 14.85 23.82
CA TRP A 473 8.11 14.40 23.64
C TRP A 473 9.04 15.00 24.70
N THR A 474 10.06 14.24 25.07
CA THR A 474 11.27 14.82 25.66
C THR A 474 12.12 15.36 24.53
N VAL A 475 12.43 16.65 24.57
CA VAL A 475 13.27 17.31 23.56
C VAL A 475 14.59 17.71 24.20
N ASP A 476 15.70 17.21 23.67
CA ASP A 476 17.03 17.53 24.16
C ASP A 476 18.04 17.62 22.99
N THR A 477 19.27 17.96 23.31
CA THR A 477 20.38 17.94 22.35
C THR A 477 21.21 16.68 22.56
N TYR A 478 21.31 15.83 21.56
CA TYR A 478 22.13 14.63 21.58
C TYR A 478 23.23 14.71 20.53
N LYS A 479 24.48 14.76 20.99
CA LYS A 479 25.67 14.86 20.09
C LYS A 479 25.54 15.95 19.00
N GLY A 480 24.99 17.10 19.38
CA GLY A 480 24.88 18.26 18.50
C GLY A 480 23.67 18.28 17.56
N VAL A 481 22.72 17.36 17.71
CA VAL A 481 21.44 17.36 16.99
C VAL A 481 20.27 17.42 17.94
N THR A 482 19.14 17.98 17.52
CA THR A 482 17.91 17.97 18.30
C THR A 482 17.32 16.57 18.29
N ARG A 483 17.17 15.98 19.47
CA ARG A 483 16.49 14.70 19.66
C ARG A 483 15.11 14.92 20.27
N MET A 484 14.09 14.33 19.66
CA MET A 484 12.76 14.17 20.22
C MET A 484 12.58 12.70 20.59
N ALA A 485 12.34 12.41 21.86
CA ALA A 485 12.25 11.03 22.32
C ALA A 485 11.03 10.82 23.24
N ALA A 486 10.41 9.66 23.10
CA ALA A 486 9.40 9.15 24.01
C ALA A 486 9.77 7.71 24.41
N TYR A 487 9.73 7.42 25.69
CA TYR A 487 10.10 6.11 26.24
C TYR A 487 8.94 5.55 27.07
N ALA A 488 8.77 4.24 27.06
CA ALA A 488 7.82 3.55 27.93
C ALA A 488 8.55 2.46 28.75
N THR A 489 8.22 2.41 30.03
CA THR A 489 8.84 1.48 30.99
C THR A 489 7.83 0.76 31.87
N ALA A 490 6.51 0.87 31.59
CA ALA A 490 5.47 0.28 32.41
C ALA A 490 5.17 -1.18 32.08
N ASP A 491 4.64 -1.93 33.03
CA ASP A 491 4.01 -3.25 32.90
C ASP A 491 4.87 -4.31 32.17
N GLY A 492 6.18 -4.34 32.44
CA GLY A 492 7.09 -5.30 31.80
C GLY A 492 7.34 -5.04 30.32
N LYS A 493 6.81 -3.96 29.76
CA LYS A 493 7.04 -3.52 28.39
C LYS A 493 8.06 -2.41 28.36
N ARG A 494 8.92 -2.42 27.36
CA ARG A 494 9.94 -1.40 27.16
C ARG A 494 9.85 -0.90 25.74
N ALA A 495 9.86 0.41 25.57
CA ALA A 495 9.77 0.99 24.25
C ALA A 495 10.58 2.28 24.15
N ALA A 496 11.06 2.57 22.94
CA ALA A 496 11.70 3.82 22.57
C ALA A 496 11.16 4.27 21.21
N PHE A 497 10.75 5.53 21.14
CA PHE A 497 10.41 6.20 19.91
C PHE A 497 11.22 7.49 19.83
N VAL A 498 12.21 7.51 18.95
CA VAL A 498 13.20 8.60 18.84
C VAL A 498 13.15 9.18 17.44
N ARG A 499 13.17 10.51 17.36
CA ARG A 499 13.27 11.27 16.11
C ARG A 499 14.41 12.28 16.19
N VAL A 500 15.10 12.46 15.09
CA VAL A 500 16.08 13.53 14.89
C VAL A 500 15.69 14.29 13.63
N PRO A 501 14.91 15.40 13.77
CA PRO A 501 14.33 16.10 12.63
C PRO A 501 15.36 16.60 11.62
N GLU A 502 16.50 17.13 12.06
CA GLU A 502 17.56 17.65 11.18
C GLU A 502 18.26 16.56 10.35
N ARG A 503 18.07 15.31 10.74
CA ARG A 503 18.62 14.12 10.05
C ARG A 503 17.56 13.29 9.38
N HIS A 504 16.29 13.72 9.44
CA HIS A 504 15.13 12.93 8.98
C HIS A 504 15.19 11.48 9.48
N ALA A 505 15.69 11.29 10.71
CA ALA A 505 15.92 9.97 11.29
C ALA A 505 14.82 9.59 12.29
N THR A 506 14.43 8.34 12.26
CA THR A 506 13.45 7.74 13.16
C THR A 506 13.93 6.38 13.62
N ILE A 507 13.88 6.14 14.94
CA ILE A 507 14.21 4.86 15.58
C ILE A 507 13.01 4.47 16.43
N VAL A 508 12.48 3.27 16.22
CA VAL A 508 11.42 2.69 17.04
C VAL A 508 11.87 1.33 17.54
N ILE A 509 11.76 1.12 18.84
CA ILE A 509 11.99 -0.17 19.50
C ILE A 509 10.77 -0.46 20.36
N LEU A 510 10.13 -1.61 20.15
CA LEU A 510 9.04 -2.09 20.99
C LEU A 510 9.43 -3.50 21.45
N THR A 511 9.40 -3.78 22.77
CA THR A 511 9.76 -5.09 23.31
C THR A 511 8.91 -5.45 24.53
N ASN A 512 8.65 -6.75 24.70
CA ASN A 512 8.01 -7.32 25.88
C ASN A 512 9.02 -7.84 26.91
N ASP A 513 10.33 -7.61 26.71
CA ASP A 513 11.37 -7.95 27.67
C ASP A 513 11.46 -6.86 28.74
N ALA A 514 11.01 -7.16 29.93
CA ALA A 514 11.01 -6.25 31.09
C ALA A 514 12.41 -5.77 31.49
N ASN A 515 13.46 -6.50 31.12
CA ASN A 515 14.86 -6.18 31.44
C ASN A 515 15.57 -5.41 30.31
N ALA A 516 14.89 -5.13 29.20
CA ALA A 516 15.49 -4.38 28.12
C ALA A 516 15.63 -2.89 28.50
N ASP A 517 16.78 -2.32 28.21
CA ASP A 517 16.98 -0.87 28.23
C ASP A 517 16.78 -0.32 26.81
N ALA A 518 15.52 -0.11 26.43
CA ALA A 518 15.16 0.40 25.11
C ALA A 518 15.75 1.79 24.85
N ARG A 519 15.93 2.62 25.90
CA ARG A 519 16.59 3.91 25.79
C ARG A 519 18.05 3.77 25.38
N ALA A 520 18.82 3.02 26.15
CA ALA A 520 20.25 2.81 25.84
C ALA A 520 20.44 2.12 24.49
N MET A 521 19.55 1.19 24.12
CA MET A 521 19.55 0.55 22.80
C MET A 521 19.30 1.59 21.70
N SER A 522 18.30 2.47 21.85
CA SER A 522 18.01 3.51 20.86
C SER A 522 19.14 4.52 20.71
N GLU A 523 19.85 4.86 21.80
CA GLU A 523 21.02 5.74 21.78
C GLU A 523 22.20 5.11 21.02
N LYS A 524 22.49 3.82 21.23
CA LYS A 524 23.50 3.09 20.47
C LYS A 524 23.18 3.01 18.97
N ILE A 525 21.90 2.83 18.62
CA ILE A 525 21.44 2.84 17.23
C ILE A 525 21.60 4.26 16.66
N LEU A 526 21.18 5.27 17.40
CA LEU A 526 21.32 6.66 16.97
C LEU A 526 22.77 7.03 16.70
N ASP A 527 23.70 6.53 17.52
CA ASP A 527 25.14 6.72 17.27
C ASP A 527 25.58 6.18 15.91
N GLN A 528 25.08 5.01 15.50
CA GLN A 528 25.36 4.45 14.18
C GLN A 528 24.76 5.30 13.05
N VAL A 529 23.53 5.78 13.25
CA VAL A 529 22.82 6.65 12.29
C VAL A 529 23.55 7.99 12.13
N LEU A 530 24.03 8.58 13.22
CA LEU A 530 24.74 9.85 13.17
C LEU A 530 26.18 9.72 12.63
N ALA A 531 26.82 8.58 12.84
CA ALA A 531 28.16 8.29 12.32
C ALA A 531 28.18 7.96 10.82
N ALA A 532 27.04 7.52 10.26
CA ALA A 532 26.91 7.29 8.83
C ALA A 532 27.04 8.62 8.06
N ARG A 533 27.98 8.70 7.13
CA ARG A 533 28.17 9.91 6.31
C ARG A 533 27.01 10.04 5.33
N ARG A 534 26.59 11.28 5.11
CA ARG A 534 25.60 11.68 4.09
C ARG A 534 26.13 11.46 2.69
#